data_e1eade926c06c15ba3df1ad8a05c37b3
#
_entry.id   e1eade926c06c15ba3df1ad8a05c37b3
#
_cell.length_a   1.000
_cell.length_b   1.000
_cell.length_c   1.000
_cell.angle_alpha   90.00
_cell.angle_beta   90.00
_cell.angle_gamma   90.00
#
_symmetry.space_group_name_H-M   'P 1'
#
loop_
_entity.id
_entity.type
_entity.pdbx_description
1 polymer ?
#
loop_
_entity_poly.entity_id
_entity_poly.type
_entity_poly.pdbx_seq_one_letter_code
_entity_poly.pdbx_strand_id
1 'polypeptide(L)'
;VKYFGNEAWEARRYDEHLQSWEKAAVRNQTSLATLNAGQSAIIAVGVTLLMLLVADKVVEGNMTLGDLVLINAFMLQLYMPLHFLGFVYREIKHSLADMERMFTLLDENKEIQDKPDAQILNAQNPAIRFSHVNFSYESNRQILFDVSFDIPAGKNIAVVGQSGSGKSTLARLLFRFYDVQSGCILINNQDIRDVTQQSLRASMGIVPQDTVLFNDSIYYNIAYGR
;
A
#
# COMPACT_ATOMS: atom_id res chain seq x y z
N VAL A 1 -16.59 17.00 13.81
CA VAL A 1 -16.24 18.42 13.88
C VAL A 1 -17.48 19.23 14.25
N LYS A 2 -18.51 19.30 13.40
CA LYS A 2 -19.71 20.15 13.59
C LYS A 2 -20.50 19.85 14.87
N TYR A 3 -20.59 18.58 15.31
CA TYR A 3 -21.29 18.19 16.54
C TYR A 3 -20.68 18.80 17.81
N PHE A 4 -19.39 19.12 17.78
CA PHE A 4 -18.65 19.63 18.94
C PHE A 4 -18.16 21.07 18.77
N GLY A 5 -18.46 21.73 17.63
CA GLY A 5 -18.01 23.09 17.35
C GLY A 5 -16.49 23.25 17.31
N ASN A 6 -15.76 22.20 16.90
CA ASN A 6 -14.30 22.16 16.94
C ASN A 6 -13.62 22.60 15.64
N GLU A 7 -14.29 23.39 14.81
CA GLU A 7 -13.78 23.83 13.50
C GLU A 7 -12.45 24.59 13.63
N ALA A 8 -12.35 25.48 14.63
CA ALA A 8 -11.13 26.27 14.85
C ALA A 8 -9.94 25.41 15.31
N TRP A 9 -10.20 24.33 16.02
CA TRP A 9 -9.15 23.41 16.46
C TRP A 9 -8.66 22.52 15.29
N GLU A 10 -9.59 22.00 14.49
CA GLU A 10 -9.27 21.22 13.31
C GLU A 10 -8.55 22.06 12.24
N ALA A 11 -8.95 23.31 12.05
CA ALA A 11 -8.26 24.23 11.15
C ALA A 11 -6.80 24.44 11.57
N ARG A 12 -6.52 24.65 12.87
CA ARG A 12 -5.14 24.79 13.38
C ARG A 12 -4.33 23.50 13.18
N ARG A 13 -4.92 22.37 13.49
CA ARG A 13 -4.27 21.06 13.30
C ARG A 13 -3.95 20.81 11.83
N TYR A 14 -4.87 21.17 10.94
CA TYR A 14 -4.63 21.09 9.49
C TYR A 14 -3.51 22.02 9.04
N ASP A 15 -3.47 23.26 9.55
CA ASP A 15 -2.41 24.21 9.25
C ASP A 15 -1.03 23.74 9.72
N GLU A 16 -0.92 23.07 10.86
CA GLU A 16 0.33 22.47 11.33
C GLU A 16 0.86 21.40 10.36
N HIS A 17 -0.02 20.53 9.87
CA HIS A 17 0.33 19.54 8.87
C HIS A 17 0.69 20.17 7.52
N LEU A 18 -0.08 21.16 7.09
CA LEU A 18 0.16 21.90 5.84
C LEU A 18 1.51 22.65 5.90
N GLN A 19 1.86 23.23 7.03
CA GLN A 19 3.13 23.92 7.24
C GLN A 19 4.35 22.97 7.11
N SER A 20 4.21 21.74 7.57
CA SER A 20 5.25 20.71 7.40
C SER A 20 5.43 20.33 5.93
N TRP A 21 4.33 20.17 5.21
CA TRP A 21 4.34 19.90 3.77
C TRP A 21 4.93 21.08 2.99
N GLU A 22 4.52 22.32 3.31
CA GLU A 22 5.04 23.55 2.68
C GLU A 22 6.56 23.67 2.86
N LYS A 23 7.06 23.46 4.08
CA LYS A 23 8.52 23.48 4.35
C LYS A 23 9.26 22.45 3.51
N ALA A 24 8.73 21.26 3.36
CA ALA A 24 9.32 20.22 2.52
C ALA A 24 9.29 20.61 1.03
N ALA A 25 8.16 21.14 0.55
CA ALA A 25 8.01 21.59 -0.83
C ALA A 25 8.96 22.75 -1.17
N VAL A 26 9.02 23.76 -0.31
CA VAL A 26 9.95 24.92 -0.47
C VAL A 26 11.41 24.45 -0.47
N ARG A 27 11.78 23.56 0.46
CA ARG A 27 13.15 23.02 0.51
C ARG A 27 13.51 22.26 -0.78
N ASN A 28 12.59 21.46 -1.29
CA ASN A 28 12.77 20.75 -2.55
C ASN A 28 12.94 21.71 -3.72
N GLN A 29 12.07 22.72 -3.84
CA GLN A 29 12.13 23.72 -4.90
C GLN A 29 13.42 24.56 -4.83
N THR A 30 13.82 24.96 -3.63
CA THR A 30 15.07 25.72 -3.43
C THR A 30 16.29 24.89 -3.81
N SER A 31 16.33 23.61 -3.43
CA SER A 31 17.41 22.70 -3.83
C SER A 31 17.50 22.56 -5.35
N LEU A 32 16.37 22.44 -6.04
CA LEU A 32 16.32 22.35 -7.50
C LEU A 32 16.77 23.66 -8.16
N ALA A 33 16.32 24.80 -7.66
CA ALA A 33 16.74 26.11 -8.16
C ALA A 33 18.25 26.33 -8.01
N THR A 34 18.82 25.94 -6.85
CA THR A 34 20.27 26.04 -6.60
C THR A 34 21.05 25.12 -7.53
N LEU A 35 20.62 23.89 -7.76
CA LEU A 35 21.25 22.98 -8.72
C LEU A 35 21.22 23.55 -10.14
N ASN A 36 20.07 24.03 -10.58
CA ASN A 36 19.93 24.63 -11.92
C ASN A 36 20.78 25.88 -12.08
N ALA A 37 20.84 26.75 -11.07
CA ALA A 37 21.69 27.94 -11.08
C ALA A 37 23.18 27.57 -11.14
N GLY A 38 23.63 26.60 -10.34
CA GLY A 38 24.99 26.08 -10.37
C GLY A 38 25.37 25.48 -11.72
N GLN A 39 24.48 24.66 -12.28
CA GLN A 39 24.69 24.09 -13.62
C GLN A 39 24.78 25.17 -14.69
N SER A 40 23.89 26.14 -14.68
CA SER A 40 23.91 27.28 -15.63
C SER A 40 25.17 28.10 -15.49
N ALA A 41 25.65 28.33 -14.29
CA ALA A 41 26.91 29.06 -14.05
C ALA A 41 28.13 28.32 -14.63
N ILE A 42 28.23 27.00 -14.41
CA ILE A 42 29.30 26.16 -14.98
C ILE A 42 29.26 26.21 -16.50
N ILE A 43 28.08 26.09 -17.09
CA ILE A 43 27.88 26.15 -18.54
C ILE A 43 28.31 27.55 -19.07
N ALA A 44 27.86 28.63 -18.45
CA ALA A 44 28.21 29.99 -18.86
C ALA A 44 29.72 30.24 -18.84
N VAL A 45 30.42 29.81 -17.79
CA VAL A 45 31.88 29.90 -17.69
C VAL A 45 32.55 29.07 -18.78
N GLY A 46 32.11 27.81 -18.99
CA GLY A 46 32.67 26.94 -20.01
C GLY A 46 32.50 27.48 -21.43
N VAL A 47 31.28 27.97 -21.76
CA VAL A 47 31.03 28.61 -23.07
C VAL A 47 31.91 29.87 -23.26
N THR A 48 31.99 30.73 -22.25
CA THR A 48 32.77 31.95 -22.32
C THR A 48 34.25 31.65 -22.56
N LEU A 49 34.85 30.72 -21.80
CA LEU A 49 36.25 30.33 -21.98
C LEU A 49 36.49 29.71 -23.35
N LEU A 50 35.60 28.84 -23.82
CA LEU A 50 35.76 28.25 -25.15
C LEU A 50 35.65 29.29 -26.27
N MET A 51 34.70 30.21 -26.15
CA MET A 51 34.57 31.30 -27.13
C MET A 51 35.76 32.21 -27.16
N LEU A 52 36.39 32.51 -26.01
CA LEU A 52 37.64 33.28 -25.96
C LEU A 52 38.78 32.54 -26.67
N LEU A 53 38.92 31.22 -26.41
CA LEU A 53 39.93 30.40 -27.08
C LEU A 53 39.73 30.32 -28.60
N VAL A 54 38.50 30.18 -29.05
CA VAL A 54 38.18 30.13 -30.49
C VAL A 54 38.41 31.48 -31.14
N ALA A 55 38.01 32.58 -30.49
CA ALA A 55 38.27 33.93 -30.99
C ALA A 55 39.77 34.23 -31.17
N ASP A 56 40.58 33.77 -30.20
CA ASP A 56 42.05 33.89 -30.31
C ASP A 56 42.59 33.13 -31.53
N LYS A 57 42.11 31.90 -31.77
CA LYS A 57 42.48 31.11 -32.95
C LYS A 57 42.01 31.72 -34.29
N VAL A 58 40.89 32.43 -34.29
CA VAL A 58 40.43 33.17 -35.47
C VAL A 58 41.36 34.37 -35.75
N VAL A 59 41.79 35.10 -34.71
CA VAL A 59 42.75 36.22 -34.83
C VAL A 59 44.11 35.74 -35.34
N GLU A 60 44.59 34.58 -34.90
CA GLU A 60 45.78 33.91 -35.38
C GLU A 60 45.68 33.42 -36.86
N GLY A 61 44.51 33.47 -37.47
CA GLY A 61 44.27 32.98 -38.83
C GLY A 61 44.17 31.45 -38.96
N ASN A 62 44.13 30.71 -37.84
CA ASN A 62 44.03 29.24 -37.78
C ASN A 62 42.59 28.73 -37.88
N MET A 63 41.59 29.59 -37.67
CA MET A 63 40.14 29.28 -37.75
C MET A 63 39.41 30.42 -38.48
N THR A 64 38.27 30.12 -39.06
CA THR A 64 37.39 31.08 -39.74
C THR A 64 36.29 31.61 -38.80
N LEU A 65 35.68 32.72 -39.16
CA LEU A 65 34.51 33.24 -38.45
C LEU A 65 33.33 32.24 -38.48
N GLY A 66 33.25 31.44 -39.55
CA GLY A 66 32.26 30.34 -39.67
C GLY A 66 32.47 29.25 -38.63
N ASP A 67 33.72 28.92 -38.29
CA ASP A 67 34.03 27.91 -37.27
C ASP A 67 33.61 28.39 -35.87
N LEU A 68 33.75 29.69 -35.58
CA LEU A 68 33.27 30.27 -34.31
C LEU A 68 31.74 30.13 -34.16
N VAL A 69 30.98 30.41 -35.23
CA VAL A 69 29.54 30.26 -35.24
C VAL A 69 29.14 28.79 -35.11
N LEU A 70 29.85 27.90 -35.80
CA LEU A 70 29.60 26.45 -35.78
C LEU A 70 29.84 25.89 -34.37
N ILE A 71 30.93 26.23 -33.72
CA ILE A 71 31.26 25.78 -32.36
C ILE A 71 30.22 26.28 -31.36
N ASN A 72 29.77 27.54 -31.49
CA ASN A 72 28.71 28.07 -30.64
C ASN A 72 27.41 27.27 -30.81
N ALA A 73 27.02 26.96 -32.06
CA ALA A 73 25.84 26.17 -32.33
C ALA A 73 25.92 24.75 -31.73
N PHE A 74 27.06 24.08 -31.87
CA PHE A 74 27.29 22.77 -31.27
C PHE A 74 27.27 22.80 -29.74
N MET A 75 27.82 23.82 -29.11
CA MET A 75 27.79 24.01 -27.67
C MET A 75 26.33 24.10 -27.16
N LEU A 76 25.51 24.93 -27.81
CA LEU A 76 24.09 25.04 -27.47
C LEU A 76 23.36 23.72 -27.63
N GLN A 77 23.62 22.95 -28.70
CA GLN A 77 23.01 21.63 -28.90
C GLN A 77 23.44 20.59 -27.87
N LEU A 78 24.71 20.66 -27.40
CA LEU A 78 25.21 19.74 -26.37
C LEU A 78 24.67 20.06 -24.98
N TYR A 79 24.38 21.32 -24.68
CA TYR A 79 23.84 21.69 -23.36
C TYR A 79 22.39 21.36 -23.17
N MET A 80 21.58 21.31 -24.24
CA MET A 80 20.17 20.92 -24.15
C MET A 80 19.96 19.53 -23.52
N PRO A 81 20.57 18.45 -24.02
CA PRO A 81 20.46 17.13 -23.39
C PRO A 81 21.09 17.07 -21.99
N LEU A 82 22.17 17.85 -21.74
CA LEU A 82 22.79 17.90 -20.43
C LEU A 82 21.86 18.47 -19.36
N HIS A 83 21.13 19.52 -19.70
CA HIS A 83 20.11 20.08 -18.80
C HIS A 83 18.97 19.09 -18.52
N PHE A 84 18.58 18.29 -19.52
CA PHE A 84 17.54 17.28 -19.40
C PHE A 84 17.97 16.06 -18.56
N LEU A 85 19.26 15.78 -18.50
CA LEU A 85 19.81 14.61 -17.77
C LEU A 85 19.49 14.65 -16.27
N GLY A 86 19.48 15.82 -15.66
CA GLY A 86 19.10 16.01 -14.26
C GLY A 86 17.61 15.70 -14.00
N PHE A 87 16.76 16.01 -14.95
CA PHE A 87 15.33 15.64 -14.89
C PHE A 87 15.16 14.13 -14.99
N VAL A 88 15.78 13.49 -16.00
CA VAL A 88 15.71 12.04 -16.20
C VAL A 88 16.20 11.27 -14.98
N TYR A 89 17.32 11.68 -14.39
CA TYR A 89 17.84 11.04 -13.18
C TYR A 89 16.84 11.07 -12.01
N ARG A 90 16.17 12.21 -11.79
CA ARG A 90 15.15 12.32 -10.76
C ARG A 90 13.94 11.43 -11.03
N GLU A 91 13.50 11.39 -12.29
CA GLU A 91 12.36 10.56 -12.70
C GLU A 91 12.64 9.08 -12.49
N ILE A 92 13.84 8.63 -12.85
CA ILE A 92 14.28 7.26 -12.57
C ILE A 92 14.29 6.97 -11.07
N LYS A 93 14.83 7.87 -10.24
CA LYS A 93 14.84 7.72 -8.78
C LYS A 93 13.43 7.63 -8.20
N HIS A 94 12.51 8.45 -8.69
CA HIS A 94 11.11 8.45 -8.25
C HIS A 94 10.42 7.13 -8.63
N SER A 95 10.59 6.72 -9.88
CA SER A 95 10.03 5.46 -10.39
C SER A 95 10.58 4.24 -9.64
N LEU A 96 11.88 4.23 -9.30
CA LEU A 96 12.47 3.16 -8.51
C LEU A 96 11.88 3.09 -7.09
N ALA A 97 11.66 4.24 -6.44
CA ALA A 97 11.04 4.27 -5.11
C ALA A 97 9.57 3.79 -5.15
N ASP A 98 8.84 4.12 -6.20
CA ASP A 98 7.46 3.65 -6.38
C ASP A 98 7.42 2.14 -6.68
N MET A 99 8.36 1.63 -7.48
CA MET A 99 8.54 0.19 -7.71
C MET A 99 8.88 -0.55 -6.42
N GLU A 100 9.78 -0.02 -5.59
CA GLU A 100 10.13 -0.61 -4.30
C GLU A 100 8.90 -0.75 -3.40
N ARG A 101 8.06 0.30 -3.31
CA ARG A 101 6.79 0.25 -2.56
C ARG A 101 5.84 -0.80 -3.11
N MET A 102 5.75 -0.92 -4.43
CA MET A 102 4.91 -1.92 -5.08
C MET A 102 5.39 -3.35 -4.78
N PHE A 103 6.70 -3.60 -4.84
CA PHE A 103 7.26 -4.91 -4.49
C PHE A 103 7.13 -5.23 -3.01
N THR A 104 7.34 -4.25 -2.12
CA THR A 104 7.10 -4.42 -0.68
C THR A 104 5.67 -4.87 -0.39
N LEU A 105 4.70 -4.35 -1.15
CA LEU A 105 3.30 -4.80 -1.02
C LEU A 105 3.10 -6.27 -1.41
N LEU A 106 3.87 -6.79 -2.37
CA LEU A 106 3.84 -8.20 -2.76
C LEU A 106 4.50 -9.11 -1.72
N ASP A 107 5.48 -8.57 -0.98
CA ASP A 107 6.22 -9.28 0.07
C ASP A 107 5.48 -9.25 1.43
N GLU A 108 4.33 -8.54 1.52
CA GLU A 108 3.50 -8.55 2.72
C GLU A 108 3.09 -9.99 3.09
N ASN A 109 3.48 -10.39 4.29
CA ASN A 109 3.18 -11.72 4.78
C ASN A 109 1.68 -11.88 5.00
N LYS A 110 1.10 -12.89 4.38
CA LYS A 110 -0.28 -13.30 4.69
C LYS A 110 -0.31 -13.82 6.12
N GLU A 111 -1.06 -13.16 6.99
CA GLU A 111 -1.21 -13.58 8.40
C GLU A 111 -1.73 -15.01 8.52
N ILE A 112 -2.67 -15.40 7.65
CA ILE A 112 -3.26 -16.73 7.60
C ILE A 112 -2.91 -17.41 6.28
N GLN A 113 -2.13 -18.47 6.36
CA GLN A 113 -1.73 -19.29 5.22
C GLN A 113 -2.22 -20.72 5.38
N ASP A 114 -2.50 -21.36 4.26
CA ASP A 114 -2.80 -22.79 4.27
C ASP A 114 -1.49 -23.56 4.50
N LYS A 115 -1.57 -24.65 5.28
CA LYS A 115 -0.45 -25.57 5.45
C LYS A 115 -0.14 -26.23 4.11
N PRO A 116 1.12 -26.61 3.84
CA PRO A 116 1.48 -27.29 2.59
C PRO A 116 0.71 -28.61 2.35
N ASP A 117 0.28 -29.25 3.43
CA ASP A 117 -0.47 -30.51 3.48
C ASP A 117 -1.97 -30.31 3.79
N ALA A 118 -2.49 -29.07 3.69
CA ALA A 118 -3.86 -28.75 3.98
C ALA A 118 -4.83 -29.56 3.10
N GLN A 119 -5.78 -30.21 3.73
CA GLN A 119 -6.76 -31.08 3.09
C GLN A 119 -8.00 -30.29 2.62
N ILE A 120 -8.81 -30.91 1.79
CA ILE A 120 -10.14 -30.39 1.44
C ILE A 120 -11.10 -30.70 2.59
N LEU A 121 -11.88 -29.71 3.01
CA LEU A 121 -12.89 -29.88 4.06
C LEU A 121 -13.99 -30.85 3.61
N ASN A 122 -14.26 -31.86 4.41
CA ASN A 122 -15.47 -32.65 4.25
C ASN A 122 -16.68 -31.95 4.91
N ALA A 123 -17.47 -31.27 4.09
CA ALA A 123 -18.62 -30.47 4.53
C ALA A 123 -19.96 -31.23 4.42
N GLN A 124 -19.96 -32.55 4.27
CA GLN A 124 -21.21 -33.33 4.24
C GLN A 124 -21.81 -33.42 5.64
N ASN A 125 -23.03 -32.91 5.80
CA ASN A 125 -23.77 -32.88 7.06
C ASN A 125 -22.90 -32.38 8.26
N PRO A 126 -22.43 -31.10 8.22
CA PRO A 126 -21.38 -30.64 9.09
C PRO A 126 -21.82 -30.49 10.55
N ALA A 127 -21.08 -31.10 11.46
CA ALA A 127 -21.10 -30.78 12.88
C ALA A 127 -19.93 -29.86 13.21
N ILE A 128 -20.13 -28.82 14.01
CA ILE A 128 -19.11 -27.84 14.38
C ILE A 128 -18.85 -27.95 15.88
N ARG A 129 -17.56 -27.90 16.25
CA ARG A 129 -17.15 -27.92 17.66
C ARG A 129 -16.13 -26.83 17.91
N PHE A 130 -16.39 -26.01 18.90
CA PHE A 130 -15.40 -25.12 19.52
C PHE A 130 -14.88 -25.83 20.78
N SER A 131 -13.57 -25.95 20.90
CA SER A 131 -12.93 -26.66 22.01
C SER A 131 -11.85 -25.79 22.63
N HIS A 132 -12.11 -25.33 23.86
CA HIS A 132 -11.18 -24.52 24.67
C HIS A 132 -10.60 -23.31 23.94
N VAL A 133 -11.43 -22.63 23.14
CA VAL A 133 -11.00 -21.53 22.27
C VAL A 133 -10.70 -20.27 23.09
N ASN A 134 -9.45 -19.81 22.99
CA ASN A 134 -9.02 -18.51 23.48
C ASN A 134 -8.61 -17.64 22.29
N PHE A 135 -9.05 -16.36 22.32
CA PHE A 135 -8.75 -15.44 21.23
C PHE A 135 -8.65 -13.98 21.68
N SER A 136 -7.68 -13.28 21.10
CA SER A 136 -7.48 -11.83 21.19
C SER A 136 -7.12 -11.27 19.80
N TYR A 137 -7.62 -10.07 19.47
CA TYR A 137 -7.12 -9.34 18.30
C TYR A 137 -5.76 -8.71 18.56
N GLU A 138 -5.54 -8.26 19.79
CA GLU A 138 -4.29 -7.68 20.25
C GLU A 138 -3.85 -8.42 21.53
N SER A 139 -2.56 -8.51 21.77
CA SER A 139 -1.99 -9.25 22.91
C SER A 139 -2.45 -8.76 24.28
N ASN A 140 -2.90 -7.50 24.37
CA ASN A 140 -3.33 -6.85 25.61
C ASN A 140 -4.82 -6.97 25.91
N ARG A 141 -5.65 -7.51 24.98
CA ARG A 141 -7.10 -7.58 25.16
C ARG A 141 -7.68 -8.89 24.64
N GLN A 142 -7.84 -9.83 25.57
CA GLN A 142 -8.52 -11.10 25.27
C GLN A 142 -10.03 -10.89 25.11
N ILE A 143 -10.61 -11.53 24.09
CA ILE A 143 -12.04 -11.45 23.72
C ILE A 143 -12.77 -12.74 24.06
N LEU A 144 -12.19 -13.89 23.76
CA LEU A 144 -12.76 -15.19 24.07
C LEU A 144 -11.91 -15.90 25.10
N PHE A 145 -12.56 -16.45 26.13
CA PHE A 145 -11.95 -17.10 27.28
C PHE A 145 -12.50 -18.52 27.37
N ASP A 146 -11.69 -19.51 27.01
CA ASP A 146 -11.98 -20.94 27.16
C ASP A 146 -13.38 -21.36 26.62
N VAL A 147 -13.72 -20.86 25.44
CA VAL A 147 -15.03 -21.08 24.84
C VAL A 147 -15.12 -22.48 24.27
N SER A 148 -16.09 -23.26 24.77
CA SER A 148 -16.37 -24.63 24.34
C SER A 148 -17.87 -24.87 24.14
N PHE A 149 -18.25 -25.32 22.94
CA PHE A 149 -19.62 -25.73 22.61
C PHE A 149 -19.66 -26.55 21.32
N ASP A 150 -20.73 -27.30 21.14
CA ASP A 150 -21.00 -28.15 19.97
C ASP A 150 -22.24 -27.65 19.22
N ILE A 151 -22.19 -27.69 17.91
CA ILE A 151 -23.31 -27.51 16.99
C ILE A 151 -23.52 -28.86 16.27
N PRO A 152 -24.47 -29.67 16.67
CA PRO A 152 -24.75 -30.93 15.99
C PRO A 152 -25.20 -30.68 14.54
N ALA A 153 -24.94 -31.65 13.67
CA ALA A 153 -25.34 -31.59 12.28
C ALA A 153 -26.84 -31.33 12.11
N GLY A 154 -27.20 -30.44 11.20
CA GLY A 154 -28.60 -30.08 10.90
C GLY A 154 -29.30 -29.29 12.01
N LYS A 155 -28.62 -28.81 13.02
CA LYS A 155 -29.20 -27.98 14.10
C LYS A 155 -28.87 -26.51 13.92
N ASN A 156 -29.78 -25.66 14.39
CA ASN A 156 -29.57 -24.22 14.48
C ASN A 156 -29.24 -23.85 15.92
N ILE A 157 -28.28 -22.95 16.10
CA ILE A 157 -28.00 -22.36 17.41
C ILE A 157 -28.12 -20.83 17.33
N ALA A 158 -28.49 -20.22 18.45
CA ALA A 158 -28.46 -18.77 18.62
C ALA A 158 -27.38 -18.42 19.63
N VAL A 159 -26.46 -17.52 19.24
CA VAL A 159 -25.45 -16.94 20.14
C VAL A 159 -25.99 -15.62 20.66
N VAL A 160 -26.30 -15.56 21.96
CA VAL A 160 -26.84 -14.37 22.61
C VAL A 160 -25.86 -13.81 23.62
N GLY A 161 -25.91 -12.50 23.84
CA GLY A 161 -25.03 -11.81 24.78
C GLY A 161 -25.00 -10.30 24.55
N GLN A 162 -24.37 -9.57 25.46
CA GLN A 162 -24.23 -8.11 25.37
C GLN A 162 -23.38 -7.69 24.15
N SER A 163 -23.49 -6.41 23.75
CA SER A 163 -22.61 -5.86 22.71
C SER A 163 -21.15 -5.96 23.17
N GLY A 164 -20.27 -6.37 22.27
CA GLY A 164 -18.84 -6.57 22.59
C GLY A 164 -18.48 -7.90 23.24
N SER A 165 -19.44 -8.81 23.50
CA SER A 165 -19.15 -10.12 24.12
C SER A 165 -18.48 -11.16 23.21
N GLY A 166 -18.03 -10.79 22.01
CA GLY A 166 -17.32 -11.70 21.11
C GLY A 166 -18.19 -12.48 20.12
N LYS A 167 -19.51 -12.23 20.03
CA LYS A 167 -20.40 -12.96 19.09
C LYS A 167 -19.92 -12.92 17.63
N SER A 168 -19.61 -11.74 17.13
CA SER A 168 -19.10 -11.56 15.76
C SER A 168 -17.70 -12.16 15.60
N THR A 169 -16.93 -12.25 16.69
CA THR A 169 -15.60 -12.88 16.69
C THR A 169 -15.72 -14.38 16.41
N LEU A 170 -16.71 -15.06 16.97
CA LEU A 170 -16.93 -16.50 16.71
C LEU A 170 -17.16 -16.78 15.22
N ALA A 171 -17.97 -15.94 14.54
CA ALA A 171 -18.18 -16.05 13.10
C ALA A 171 -16.88 -15.79 12.31
N ARG A 172 -16.12 -14.76 12.67
CA ARG A 172 -14.84 -14.46 12.01
C ARG A 172 -13.80 -15.56 12.17
N LEU A 173 -13.76 -16.20 13.34
CA LEU A 173 -12.89 -17.35 13.57
C LEU A 173 -13.37 -18.59 12.80
N LEU A 174 -14.66 -18.82 12.68
CA LEU A 174 -15.20 -19.94 11.88
C LEU A 174 -14.85 -19.79 10.39
N PHE A 175 -14.89 -18.56 9.84
CA PHE A 175 -14.42 -18.24 8.48
C PHE A 175 -12.89 -18.23 8.34
N ARG A 176 -12.17 -18.47 9.45
CA ARG A 176 -10.71 -18.42 9.51
C ARG A 176 -10.15 -17.12 8.95
N PHE A 177 -10.73 -15.98 9.40
CA PHE A 177 -10.10 -14.67 9.18
C PHE A 177 -8.95 -14.44 10.17
N TYR A 178 -8.94 -15.20 11.25
CA TYR A 178 -7.90 -15.26 12.28
C TYR A 178 -7.76 -16.70 12.75
N ASP A 179 -6.57 -17.12 13.15
CA ASP A 179 -6.35 -18.37 13.85
C ASP A 179 -6.46 -18.15 15.38
N VAL A 180 -6.92 -19.16 16.09
CA VAL A 180 -7.06 -19.11 17.56
C VAL A 180 -5.69 -19.21 18.24
N GLN A 181 -5.50 -18.49 19.37
CA GLN A 181 -4.24 -18.58 20.14
C GLN A 181 -4.13 -19.93 20.88
N SER A 182 -5.22 -20.45 21.39
CA SER A 182 -5.27 -21.81 21.94
C SER A 182 -6.64 -22.44 21.74
N GLY A 183 -6.71 -23.77 21.86
CA GLY A 183 -7.87 -24.54 21.51
C GLY A 183 -7.96 -24.82 20.01
N CYS A 184 -9.10 -25.29 19.55
CA CYS A 184 -9.35 -25.58 18.14
C CYS A 184 -10.84 -25.41 17.79
N ILE A 185 -11.06 -25.21 16.48
CA ILE A 185 -12.41 -25.20 15.88
C ILE A 185 -12.43 -26.35 14.88
N LEU A 186 -13.36 -27.28 15.08
CA LEU A 186 -13.46 -28.47 14.27
C LEU A 186 -14.76 -28.47 13.47
N ILE A 187 -14.69 -28.89 12.21
CA ILE A 187 -15.83 -29.20 11.36
C ILE A 187 -15.72 -30.68 10.97
N ASN A 188 -16.67 -31.50 11.34
CA ASN A 188 -16.62 -32.98 11.17
C ASN A 188 -15.28 -33.58 11.66
N ASN A 189 -14.80 -33.15 12.84
CA ASN A 189 -13.52 -33.52 13.46
C ASN A 189 -12.25 -33.11 12.67
N GLN A 190 -12.39 -32.32 11.60
CA GLN A 190 -11.27 -31.69 10.93
C GLN A 190 -11.03 -30.30 11.51
N ASP A 191 -9.80 -30.00 11.96
CA ASP A 191 -9.43 -28.64 12.40
C ASP A 191 -9.44 -27.70 11.20
N ILE A 192 -10.07 -26.54 11.34
CA ILE A 192 -10.13 -25.55 10.27
C ILE A 192 -8.75 -25.03 9.85
N ARG A 193 -7.72 -25.22 10.68
CA ARG A 193 -6.31 -24.89 10.38
C ARG A 193 -5.63 -25.91 9.48
N ASP A 194 -6.18 -27.14 9.39
CA ASP A 194 -5.64 -28.25 8.61
C ASP A 194 -6.35 -28.44 7.26
N VAL A 195 -7.31 -27.58 6.96
CA VAL A 195 -8.02 -27.56 5.67
C VAL A 195 -7.71 -26.30 4.87
N THR A 196 -7.88 -26.36 3.56
CA THR A 196 -7.67 -25.18 2.70
C THR A 196 -8.75 -24.14 2.95
N GLN A 197 -8.36 -22.86 3.05
CA GLN A 197 -9.29 -21.74 3.24
C GLN A 197 -10.37 -21.70 2.13
N GLN A 198 -9.98 -22.08 0.91
CA GLN A 198 -10.90 -22.14 -0.22
C GLN A 198 -12.02 -23.16 0.03
N SER A 199 -11.70 -24.40 0.44
CA SER A 199 -12.72 -25.42 0.72
C SER A 199 -13.59 -25.08 1.93
N LEU A 200 -12.98 -24.48 2.96
CA LEU A 200 -13.67 -24.01 4.15
C LEU A 200 -14.72 -22.96 3.80
N ARG A 201 -14.30 -21.89 3.11
CA ARG A 201 -15.19 -20.77 2.76
C ARG A 201 -16.22 -21.13 1.70
N ALA A 202 -15.90 -22.03 0.77
CA ALA A 202 -16.87 -22.53 -0.22
C ALA A 202 -18.01 -23.32 0.41
N SER A 203 -17.81 -23.88 1.62
CA SER A 203 -18.84 -24.64 2.34
C SER A 203 -19.74 -23.79 3.22
N MET A 204 -19.50 -22.49 3.34
CA MET A 204 -20.21 -21.58 4.25
C MET A 204 -20.78 -20.37 3.50
N GLY A 205 -21.93 -19.91 3.97
CA GLY A 205 -22.51 -18.63 3.58
C GLY A 205 -22.58 -17.68 4.78
N ILE A 206 -22.44 -16.39 4.54
CA ILE A 206 -22.57 -15.35 5.56
C ILE A 206 -23.62 -14.33 5.14
N VAL A 207 -24.45 -13.92 6.09
CA VAL A 207 -25.32 -12.77 5.94
C VAL A 207 -24.85 -11.72 6.95
N PRO A 208 -24.07 -10.72 6.53
CA PRO A 208 -23.56 -9.69 7.44
C PRO A 208 -24.68 -8.75 7.89
N GLN A 209 -24.48 -8.13 9.06
CA GLN A 209 -25.43 -7.13 9.58
C GLN A 209 -25.44 -5.87 8.71
N ASP A 210 -24.26 -5.42 8.29
CA ASP A 210 -24.09 -4.27 7.39
C ASP A 210 -23.73 -4.81 6.00
N THR A 211 -24.66 -4.69 5.06
CA THR A 211 -24.46 -5.15 3.68
C THR A 211 -23.70 -4.08 2.90
N VAL A 212 -22.50 -4.40 2.46
CA VAL A 212 -21.73 -3.55 1.52
C VAL A 212 -22.08 -3.98 0.11
N LEU A 213 -22.54 -3.03 -0.71
CA LEU A 213 -22.85 -3.25 -2.11
C LEU A 213 -21.77 -2.63 -2.99
N PHE A 214 -21.44 -3.32 -4.07
CA PHE A 214 -20.62 -2.75 -5.13
C PHE A 214 -21.40 -1.67 -5.88
N ASN A 215 -20.72 -0.63 -6.33
CA ASN A 215 -21.32 0.40 -7.18
C ASN A 215 -21.52 -0.15 -8.59
N ASP A 216 -22.44 -1.11 -8.72
CA ASP A 216 -22.79 -1.85 -9.93
C ASP A 216 -24.27 -2.24 -9.89
N SER A 217 -24.72 -2.95 -10.92
CA SER A 217 -26.11 -3.41 -11.02
C SER A 217 -26.52 -4.34 -9.86
N ILE A 218 -27.82 -4.40 -9.57
CA ILE A 218 -28.39 -5.35 -8.62
C ILE A 218 -28.02 -6.79 -9.00
N TYR A 219 -28.06 -7.10 -10.30
CA TYR A 219 -27.69 -8.41 -10.80
C TYR A 219 -26.23 -8.77 -10.45
N TYR A 220 -25.30 -7.84 -10.68
CA TYR A 220 -23.89 -8.04 -10.32
C TYR A 220 -23.72 -8.32 -8.82
N ASN A 221 -24.35 -7.53 -7.97
CA ASN A 221 -24.29 -7.71 -6.52
C ASN A 221 -24.86 -9.07 -6.06
N ILE A 222 -25.91 -9.56 -6.69
CA ILE A 222 -26.47 -10.88 -6.40
C ILE A 222 -25.59 -12.01 -6.94
N ALA A 223 -25.04 -11.84 -8.13
CA ALA A 223 -24.25 -12.86 -8.81
C ALA A 223 -22.80 -12.96 -8.28
N TYR A 224 -22.32 -11.99 -7.54
CA TYR A 224 -20.92 -11.90 -7.10
C TYR A 224 -20.47 -13.10 -6.24
N GLY A 225 -21.37 -13.74 -5.51
CA GLY A 225 -21.07 -14.89 -4.65
C GLY A 225 -21.06 -16.25 -5.35
N ARG A 226 -21.13 -16.29 -6.67
CA ARG A 226 -21.21 -17.54 -7.47
C ARG A 226 -19.88 -17.93 -8.07
#